data_7032fa7a1e4e0b12af47d5e21994da48
#
_entry.id   7032fa7a1e4e0b12af47d5e21994da48
#
_cell.length_a   1.000
_cell.length_b   1.000
_cell.length_c   1.000
_cell.angle_alpha   90.00
_cell.angle_beta   90.00
_cell.angle_gamma   90.00
#
_symmetry.space_group_name_H-M   'P 1'
#
loop_
_entity.id
_entity.type
_entity.pdbx_description
1 polymer ?
#
loop_
_entity_poly.entity_id
_entity_poly.type
_entity_poly.pdbx_seq_one_letter_code
_entity_poly.pdbx_strand_id
1 'polypeptide(L)'
;MCLSAVTKKARVQPGGELRSGTMKRAAQLRISEKIEGQDRILSFQGSADILSMPAVQELLTRYSREEIRLLLFDLSETEFINSPVWAVITLYARKRRAQARVAIVGMSERIKGSFEMMGLQKELLAFADVETARRELLD
;
A
#
# COMPACT_ATOMS: atom_id res chain seq x y z
N MET A 1 1.28 -23.26 10.01
CA MET A 1 1.28 -22.99 9.65
C MET A 1 1.28 -22.54 8.80
N CYS A 2 1.34 -22.39 8.46
CA CYS A 2 1.31 -21.97 7.86
C CYS A 2 1.37 -21.75 6.91
N LEU A 3 1.31 -21.68 6.47
CA LEU A 3 1.34 -21.43 5.73
C LEU A 3 1.19 -20.76 4.99
N SER A 4 1.06 -20.60 5.06
CA SER A 4 0.74 -20.04 4.60
C SER A 4 1.05 -19.07 4.03
N ALA A 5 1.53 -18.80 4.01
CA ALA A 5 2.04 -17.77 3.64
C ALA A 5 1.84 -17.71 2.35
N VAL A 6 1.04 -17.76 1.95
CA VAL A 6 0.86 -17.78 0.83
C VAL A 6 1.08 -16.64 0.24
N THR A 7 1.77 -16.42 -0.44
CA THR A 7 2.08 -15.38 -0.98
C THR A 7 1.40 -15.36 -2.16
N LYS A 8 0.63 -14.70 -2.37
CA LYS A 8 -0.04 -14.60 -3.40
C LYS A 8 0.63 -13.89 -4.22
N LYS A 9 1.30 -14.08 -4.87
CA LYS A 9 1.98 -13.47 -5.64
C LYS A 9 1.48 -12.41 -6.20
N ALA A 10 1.80 -11.88 -6.69
CA ALA A 10 1.51 -10.82 -7.28
C ALA A 10 0.34 -10.79 -8.01
N ARG A 11 -0.52 -10.30 -7.77
CA ARG A 11 -1.52 -10.19 -8.40
C ARG A 11 -1.35 -8.97 -9.01
N VAL A 12 -1.05 -8.82 -10.10
CA VAL A 12 -0.87 -7.66 -10.73
C VAL A 12 -2.11 -7.04 -11.03
N GLN A 13 -2.22 -5.87 -10.88
CA GLN A 13 -3.40 -5.22 -11.16
C GLN A 13 -3.45 -4.86 -12.55
N PRO A 14 -4.55 -4.94 -13.05
CA PRO A 14 -4.75 -4.67 -14.38
C PRO A 14 -4.24 -3.46 -14.85
N GLY A 15 -4.50 -2.57 -14.35
CA GLY A 15 -4.08 -1.41 -14.88
C GLY A 15 -2.85 -1.65 -15.48
N GLY A 16 -2.24 -2.45 -15.03
CA GLY A 16 -1.04 -2.62 -15.45
C GLY A 16 -0.88 -3.23 -16.66
N GLU A 17 -1.32 -3.80 -17.12
CA GLU A 17 -1.07 -4.44 -18.15
C GLU A 17 -1.15 -3.94 -19.22
N LEU A 18 -1.11 -3.57 -19.74
CA LEU A 18 -1.29 -3.03 -20.70
C LEU A 18 -0.91 -3.08 -21.73
N ARG A 19 -0.90 -3.21 -22.13
CA ARG A 19 -0.82 -3.27 -23.08
C ARG A 19 -0.30 -2.52 -23.70
N SER A 20 0.10 -2.50 -24.15
CA SER A 20 0.44 -1.97 -24.77
C SER A 20 0.81 -1.14 -25.24
N GLY A 21 1.20 -0.97 -25.37
CA GLY A 21 1.59 -0.34 -25.87
C GLY A 21 1.65 0.87 -25.84
N THR A 22 1.27 1.21 -25.52
CA THR A 22 1.15 2.28 -25.53
C THR A 22 1.67 2.88 -24.60
N MET A 23 2.01 2.71 -24.28
CA MET A 23 2.28 3.22 -23.56
C MET A 23 2.83 3.64 -22.90
N LYS A 24 3.24 3.79 -22.62
CA LYS A 24 3.84 4.21 -22.06
C LYS A 24 3.69 4.67 -21.12
N ARG A 25 3.52 4.88 -20.75
CA ARG A 25 3.27 5.31 -19.97
C ARG A 25 3.20 5.02 -19.05
N ALA A 26 3.29 4.73 -19.01
CA ALA A 26 3.09 4.58 -18.28
C ALA A 26 3.35 4.11 -17.23
N ALA A 27 3.80 4.46 -16.60
CA ALA A 27 4.13 4.15 -15.52
C ALA A 27 3.10 3.65 -14.81
N GLN A 28 2.76 2.67 -14.92
CA GLN A 28 1.78 2.33 -14.19
C GLN A 28 2.16 1.88 -12.88
N LEU A 29 1.29 1.70 -11.97
CA LEU A 29 1.51 1.18 -10.65
C LEU A 29 1.32 -0.32 -10.72
N ARG A 30 2.26 -1.04 -10.16
CA ARG A 30 2.11 -2.46 -10.02
C ARG A 30 1.94 -2.73 -8.53
N ILE A 31 0.92 -3.46 -8.15
CA ILE A 31 0.66 -3.76 -6.75
C ILE A 31 0.81 -5.25 -6.51
N SER A 32 1.65 -5.60 -5.54
CA SER A 32 1.83 -6.98 -5.16
C SER A 32 1.26 -7.16 -3.77
N GLU A 33 0.57 -8.26 -3.54
CA GLU A 33 0.00 -8.56 -2.25
C GLU A 33 0.74 -9.72 -1.62
N LYS A 34 1.08 -9.58 -0.37
CA LYS A 34 1.65 -10.69 0.38
C LYS A 34 0.72 -10.92 1.54
N ILE A 35 0.14 -12.10 1.60
CA ILE A 35 -0.83 -12.43 2.62
C ILE A 35 -0.27 -13.43 3.59
N GLU A 36 -0.21 -13.08 4.86
CA GLU A 36 0.29 -13.96 5.89
C GLU A 36 -0.72 -13.96 7.03
N GLY A 37 -1.64 -14.91 7.01
CA GLY A 37 -2.69 -14.95 8.01
C GLY A 37 -3.55 -13.71 7.91
N GLN A 38 -3.61 -12.96 8.98
CA GLN A 38 -4.40 -11.73 8.98
C GLN A 38 -3.55 -10.50 8.67
N ASP A 39 -2.34 -10.71 8.20
CA ASP A 39 -1.47 -9.61 7.84
C ASP A 39 -1.41 -9.48 6.32
N ARG A 40 -1.38 -8.26 5.86
CA ARG A 40 -1.28 -7.98 4.43
C ARG A 40 -0.18 -6.97 4.21
N ILE A 41 0.66 -7.24 3.23
CA ILE A 41 1.69 -6.29 2.84
C ILE A 41 1.47 -5.98 1.38
N LEU A 42 1.19 -4.73 1.09
CA LEU A 42 0.95 -4.29 -0.27
C LEU A 42 2.17 -3.52 -0.75
N SER A 43 2.83 -4.03 -1.76
CA SER A 43 4.00 -3.36 -2.32
C SER A 43 3.57 -2.61 -3.56
N PHE A 44 3.85 -1.32 -3.59
CA PHE A 44 3.54 -0.47 -4.72
C PHE A 44 4.81 -0.24 -5.50
N GLN A 45 4.83 -0.63 -6.76
CA GLN A 45 6.02 -0.45 -7.59
C GLN A 45 5.67 0.51 -8.72
N GLY A 46 6.39 1.60 -8.82
CA GLY A 46 6.18 2.59 -9.86
C GLY A 46 5.48 3.82 -9.32
N SER A 47 4.61 4.38 -10.11
CA SER A 47 3.94 5.62 -9.77
C SER A 47 2.46 5.41 -9.50
N ALA A 48 2.02 5.87 -8.37
CA ALA A 48 0.62 5.78 -8.01
C ALA A 48 -0.03 7.12 -8.32
N ASP A 49 -0.52 7.26 -9.54
CA ASP A 49 -1.12 8.51 -9.96
C ASP A 49 -2.63 8.35 -10.06
N ILE A 50 -3.27 9.33 -10.66
CA ILE A 50 -4.72 9.31 -10.71
C ILE A 50 -5.25 8.10 -11.48
N LEU A 51 -4.48 7.59 -12.42
CA LEU A 51 -4.92 6.43 -13.17
C LEU A 51 -4.87 5.16 -12.34
N SER A 52 -4.13 5.18 -11.25
CA SER A 52 -4.03 4.02 -10.38
C SER A 52 -5.14 3.99 -9.35
N MET A 53 -5.86 5.09 -9.19
CA MET A 53 -6.87 5.18 -8.15
C MET A 53 -7.88 4.05 -8.16
N PRO A 54 -8.45 3.69 -9.30
CA PRO A 54 -9.46 2.63 -9.27
C PRO A 54 -8.92 1.31 -8.73
N ALA A 55 -7.69 0.97 -9.10
CA ALA A 55 -7.11 -0.28 -8.63
C ALA A 55 -6.87 -0.24 -7.12
N VAL A 56 -6.39 0.89 -6.63
CA VAL A 56 -6.14 1.02 -5.20
C VAL A 56 -7.46 0.98 -4.42
N GLN A 57 -8.47 1.70 -4.93
CA GLN A 57 -9.75 1.73 -4.25
C GLN A 57 -10.42 0.37 -4.24
N GLU A 58 -10.33 -0.34 -5.34
CA GLU A 58 -10.93 -1.64 -5.41
C GLU A 58 -10.29 -2.61 -4.42
N LEU A 59 -8.98 -2.55 -4.32
CA LEU A 59 -8.27 -3.42 -3.41
C LEU A 59 -8.63 -3.10 -1.96
N LEU A 60 -8.66 -1.83 -1.61
CA LEU A 60 -8.98 -1.46 -0.24
C LEU A 60 -10.43 -1.74 0.11
N THR A 61 -11.32 -1.64 -0.89
CA THR A 61 -12.71 -2.00 -0.66
C THR A 61 -12.81 -3.49 -0.35
N ARG A 62 -12.06 -4.29 -1.07
CA ARG A 62 -12.06 -5.72 -0.80
C ARG A 62 -11.51 -6.00 0.59
N TYR A 63 -10.45 -5.31 0.96
CA TYR A 63 -9.86 -5.50 2.26
C TYR A 63 -10.75 -5.04 3.40
N SER A 64 -11.67 -4.12 3.14
CA SER A 64 -12.54 -3.69 4.20
C SER A 64 -13.56 -4.75 4.60
N ARG A 65 -13.64 -5.83 3.82
CA ARG A 65 -14.51 -6.93 4.16
C ARG A 65 -13.77 -8.12 4.74
N GLU A 66 -12.47 -8.01 4.91
CA GLU A 66 -11.66 -9.10 5.42
C GLU A 66 -11.22 -8.82 6.83
N GLU A 67 -10.89 -9.88 7.56
CA GLU A 67 -10.39 -9.71 8.89
C GLU A 67 -8.91 -9.51 8.78
N ILE A 68 -8.46 -8.31 8.93
CA ILE A 68 -7.05 -7.97 8.80
C ILE A 68 -6.60 -7.35 10.10
N ARG A 69 -5.50 -7.84 10.62
CA ARG A 69 -4.93 -7.31 11.83
C ARG A 69 -3.87 -6.24 11.51
N LEU A 70 -3.16 -6.43 10.44
CA LEU A 70 -2.08 -5.54 10.08
C LEU A 70 -2.07 -5.34 8.58
N LEU A 71 -2.00 -4.10 8.15
CA LEU A 71 -1.85 -3.79 6.74
C LEU A 71 -0.69 -2.83 6.57
N LEU A 72 0.30 -3.23 5.82
CA LEU A 72 1.45 -2.39 5.56
C LEU A 72 1.51 -2.05 4.08
N PHE A 73 1.77 -0.78 3.79
CA PHE A 73 1.99 -0.36 2.42
C PHE A 73 3.49 -0.20 2.26
N ASP A 74 4.09 -1.05 1.48
CA ASP A 74 5.53 -1.02 1.29
C ASP A 74 5.83 -0.16 0.06
N LEU A 75 6.43 0.97 0.30
CA LEU A 75 6.71 1.92 -0.76
C LEU A 75 8.17 1.95 -1.16
N SER A 76 8.91 0.90 -0.85
CA SER A 76 10.34 0.91 -1.13
C SER A 76 10.66 0.98 -2.61
N GLU A 77 9.74 0.59 -3.48
CA GLU A 77 9.95 0.69 -4.92
C GLU A 77 8.96 1.65 -5.57
N THR A 78 8.42 2.54 -4.81
CA THR A 78 7.46 3.51 -5.29
C THR A 78 8.19 4.78 -5.67
N GLU A 79 7.90 5.29 -6.86
CA GLU A 79 8.54 6.51 -7.30
C GLU A 79 7.74 7.74 -6.97
N PHE A 80 6.44 7.61 -6.93
CA PHE A 80 5.59 8.76 -6.75
C PHE A 80 4.19 8.35 -6.30
N ILE A 81 3.59 9.15 -5.42
CA ILE A 81 2.20 8.94 -5.02
C ILE A 81 1.55 10.30 -5.04
N ASN A 82 0.46 10.44 -5.77
CA ASN A 82 -0.18 11.74 -5.82
C ASN A 82 -1.17 11.89 -4.66
N SER A 83 -1.62 13.10 -4.45
CA SER A 83 -2.47 13.41 -3.31
C SER A 83 -3.75 12.60 -3.24
N PRO A 84 -4.46 12.41 -4.34
CA PRO A 84 -5.68 11.62 -4.26
C PRO A 84 -5.46 10.20 -3.78
N VAL A 85 -4.34 9.58 -4.17
CA VAL A 85 -4.05 8.23 -3.72
C VAL A 85 -3.76 8.23 -2.23
N TRP A 86 -2.99 9.23 -1.76
CA TRP A 86 -2.74 9.36 -0.35
C TRP A 86 -4.05 9.52 0.43
N ALA A 87 -4.99 10.28 -0.14
CA ALA A 87 -6.26 10.50 0.53
C ALA A 87 -7.03 9.19 0.69
N VAL A 88 -7.00 8.36 -0.32
CA VAL A 88 -7.69 7.06 -0.25
C VAL A 88 -7.07 6.18 0.82
N ILE A 89 -5.75 6.14 0.89
CA ILE A 89 -5.07 5.34 1.89
C ILE A 89 -5.38 5.86 3.30
N THR A 90 -5.35 7.17 3.45
CA THR A 90 -5.60 7.77 4.75
C THR A 90 -7.02 7.51 5.22
N LEU A 91 -7.97 7.62 4.30
CA LEU A 91 -9.36 7.38 4.66
C LEU A 91 -9.56 5.93 5.07
N TYR A 92 -8.94 5.01 4.36
CA TYR A 92 -9.06 3.61 4.71
C TYR A 92 -8.49 3.37 6.11
N ALA A 93 -7.31 3.92 6.38
CA ALA A 93 -6.68 3.73 7.69
C ALA A 93 -7.55 4.29 8.80
N ARG A 94 -8.17 5.43 8.55
CA ARG A 94 -9.02 6.05 9.55
C ARG A 94 -10.25 5.19 9.83
N LYS A 95 -10.84 4.65 8.79
CA LYS A 95 -12.03 3.84 8.97
C LYS A 95 -11.75 2.51 9.63
N ARG A 96 -10.55 2.01 9.47
CA ARG A 96 -10.22 0.71 10.05
C ARG A 96 -9.49 0.80 11.38
N ARG A 97 -9.35 1.99 11.90
CA ARG A 97 -8.53 2.18 13.09
C ARG A 97 -8.87 1.25 14.24
N ALA A 98 -10.14 0.94 14.43
CA ALA A 98 -10.53 0.09 15.53
C ALA A 98 -10.25 -1.39 15.30
N GLN A 99 -10.04 -1.79 14.05
CA GLN A 99 -9.88 -3.20 13.75
C GLN A 99 -8.49 -3.58 13.29
N ALA A 100 -7.76 -2.68 12.71
CA ALA A 100 -6.49 -3.03 12.11
C ALA A 100 -5.43 -1.96 12.33
N ARG A 101 -4.18 -2.39 12.29
CA ARG A 101 -3.08 -1.44 12.32
C ARG A 101 -2.67 -1.21 10.89
N VAL A 102 -2.61 0.03 10.48
CA VAL A 102 -2.24 0.37 9.12
C VAL A 102 -1.03 1.28 9.17
N ALA A 103 -0.02 0.97 8.40
CA ALA A 103 1.20 1.77 8.41
C ALA A 103 1.88 1.76 7.05
N ILE A 104 2.80 2.68 6.88
CA ILE A 104 3.57 2.80 5.65
C ILE A 104 4.99 2.40 5.98
N VAL A 105 5.65 1.66 5.11
CA VAL A 105 7.05 1.32 5.32
C VAL A 105 7.85 1.60 4.06
N GLY A 106 9.11 1.87 4.25
CA GLY A 106 10.05 1.95 3.12
C GLY A 106 9.99 3.19 2.26
N MET A 107 9.48 4.29 2.76
CA MET A 107 9.41 5.49 1.93
C MET A 107 10.80 6.00 1.57
N SER A 108 10.97 6.43 0.32
CA SER A 108 12.19 7.09 -0.08
C SER A 108 12.19 8.48 0.53
N GLU A 109 13.32 9.16 0.48
CA GLU A 109 13.40 10.51 1.01
C GLU A 109 12.42 11.43 0.30
N ARG A 110 12.29 11.25 -0.99
CA ARG A 110 11.39 12.09 -1.75
C ARG A 110 9.94 11.89 -1.32
N ILE A 111 9.51 10.65 -1.19
CA ILE A 111 8.15 10.37 -0.80
C ILE A 111 7.91 10.80 0.63
N LYS A 112 8.91 10.61 1.48
CA LYS A 112 8.80 10.99 2.86
C LYS A 112 8.64 12.50 2.98
N GLY A 113 9.34 13.25 2.14
CA GLY A 113 9.21 14.69 2.15
C GLY A 113 7.80 15.14 1.82
N SER A 114 7.19 14.53 0.81
CA SER A 114 5.82 14.87 0.47
C SER A 114 4.87 14.45 1.57
N PHE A 115 5.10 13.29 2.13
CA PHE A 115 4.29 12.74 3.21
C PHE A 115 4.26 13.73 4.38
N GLU A 116 5.42 14.22 4.75
CA GLU A 116 5.50 15.15 5.88
C GLU A 116 4.94 16.52 5.53
N MET A 117 5.17 16.96 4.30
CA MET A 117 4.67 18.25 3.89
C MET A 117 3.16 18.28 3.89
N MET A 118 2.52 17.17 3.59
CA MET A 118 1.08 17.09 3.60
C MET A 118 0.52 16.81 4.99
N GLY A 119 1.38 16.68 5.98
CA GLY A 119 0.92 16.44 7.33
C GLY A 119 0.40 15.04 7.58
N LEU A 120 0.75 14.10 6.73
CA LEU A 120 0.20 12.76 6.84
C LEU A 120 0.74 11.98 8.02
N GLN A 121 1.85 12.43 8.59
CA GLN A 121 2.39 11.75 9.76
C GLN A 121 1.45 11.86 10.95
N LYS A 122 0.45 12.73 10.85
CA LYS A 122 -0.52 12.83 11.92
C LYS A 122 -1.63 11.80 11.75
N GLU A 123 -1.73 11.23 10.56
CA GLU A 123 -2.79 10.28 10.28
C GLU A 123 -2.28 8.86 10.10
N LEU A 124 -1.07 8.70 9.63
CA LEU A 124 -0.53 7.40 9.28
C LEU A 124 0.79 7.16 9.97
N LEU A 125 0.98 5.96 10.44
CA LEU A 125 2.25 5.57 11.05
C LEU A 125 3.22 5.18 9.95
N ALA A 126 4.47 5.43 10.16
CA ALA A 126 5.48 5.13 9.16
C ALA A 126 6.71 4.51 9.83
N PHE A 127 7.28 3.51 9.20
CA PHE A 127 8.45 2.83 9.72
C PHE A 127 9.44 2.58 8.59
N ALA A 128 10.66 2.26 8.95
CA ALA A 128 11.69 2.05 7.95
C ALA A 128 11.46 0.81 7.13
N ASP A 129 10.97 -0.25 7.74
CA ASP A 129 10.77 -1.50 7.02
C ASP A 129 9.69 -2.33 7.69
N VAL A 130 9.38 -3.44 7.06
CA VAL A 130 8.32 -4.32 7.52
C VAL A 130 8.60 -4.88 8.90
N GLU A 131 9.84 -5.28 9.11
CA GLU A 131 10.19 -5.89 10.37
C GLU A 131 10.03 -4.93 11.53
N THR A 132 10.47 -3.71 11.35
CA THR A 132 10.34 -2.70 12.39
C THR A 132 8.87 -2.43 12.66
N ALA A 133 8.08 -2.33 11.60
CA ALA A 133 6.66 -2.06 11.76
C ALA A 133 5.98 -3.17 12.56
N ARG A 134 6.32 -4.41 12.26
CA ARG A 134 5.70 -5.51 12.97
C ARG A 134 6.08 -5.48 14.43
N ARG A 135 7.33 -5.23 14.71
CA ARG A 135 7.80 -5.21 16.08
C ARG A 135 7.11 -4.10 16.87
N GLU A 136 6.96 -2.94 16.25
CA GLU A 136 6.38 -1.83 16.96
C GLU A 136 4.86 -1.92 17.08
N LEU A 137 4.22 -2.51 16.13
CA LEU A 137 2.77 -2.51 16.12
C LEU A 137 2.13 -3.75 16.72
N LEU A 138 2.81 -4.86 16.71
CA LEU A 138 2.21 -6.09 17.17
C LEU A 138 2.76 -6.60 18.49
N ASP A 139 3.86 -6.03 18.92
CA ASP A 139 4.39 -6.42 20.23
C ASP A 139 3.92 -5.49 21.34
#